data_fdcbc4a110a30f9924f8b1ec9b8d6312
#
_entry.id   fdcbc4a110a30f9924f8b1ec9b8d6312
#
_cell.length_a   1.000
_cell.length_b   1.000
_cell.length_c   1.000
_cell.angle_alpha   90.00
_cell.angle_beta   90.00
_cell.angle_gamma   90.00
#
_symmetry.space_group_name_H-M   'P 1'
#
loop_
_entity.id
_entity.type
_entity.pdbx_description
1 polymer ?
#
loop_
_entity_poly.entity_id
_entity_poly.type
_entity_poly.pdbx_seq_one_letter_code
_entity_poly.pdbx_strand_id
1 'polypeptide(L)'
;MSRYRGPKLRIIRRLGELPGFTSKNTKRAYLPGQHGPSKANKKVSTSAYGTRLQEKQKLRFNYGVSEKQLYSYVKEARRLKGATGLNLLKLLEMRFDNLLYRLGVAPTIGSARQIITH
;
A
#
# COMPACT_ATOMS: atom_id res chain seq x y z
N MET A 1 -5.57 5.51 16.26
CA MET A 1 -5.44 4.88 14.96
C MET A 1 -4.19 4.02 14.91
N SER A 2 -4.33 2.75 14.54
CA SER A 2 -3.19 1.84 14.49
C SER A 2 -2.33 2.11 13.24
N ARG A 3 -1.02 2.00 13.39
CA ARG A 3 -0.07 2.13 12.28
C ARG A 3 0.79 0.88 12.18
N TYR A 4 1.30 0.61 10.99
CA TYR A 4 2.21 -0.50 10.78
C TYR A 4 3.57 -0.17 11.40
N ARG A 5 4.04 -1.03 12.29
CA ARG A 5 5.31 -0.86 13.00
C ARG A 5 6.38 -1.90 12.62
N GLY A 6 6.03 -2.80 11.71
CA GLY A 6 6.92 -3.86 11.29
C GLY A 6 7.95 -3.43 10.25
N PRO A 7 8.75 -4.38 9.73
CA PRO A 7 9.79 -4.08 8.73
C PRO A 7 9.17 -3.65 7.40
N LYS A 8 9.51 -2.45 6.94
CA LYS A 8 8.95 -1.89 5.71
C LYS A 8 9.58 -2.44 4.44
N LEU A 9 10.89 -2.67 4.45
CA LEU A 9 11.59 -3.21 3.28
C LEU A 9 11.12 -4.62 2.92
N ARG A 10 10.76 -5.40 3.93
CA ARG A 10 10.20 -6.73 3.72
C ARG A 10 8.90 -6.68 2.90
N ILE A 11 8.05 -5.72 3.20
CA ILE A 11 6.80 -5.51 2.48
C ILE A 11 7.07 -5.10 1.02
N ILE A 12 8.04 -4.21 0.80
CA ILE A 12 8.40 -3.77 -0.53
C ILE A 12 9.00 -4.90 -1.37
N ARG A 13 9.82 -5.75 -0.76
CA ARG A 13 10.41 -6.90 -1.45
C ARG A 13 9.33 -7.88 -1.93
N ARG A 14 8.23 -7.96 -1.19
CA ARG A 14 7.12 -8.85 -1.53
C ARG A 14 6.14 -8.23 -2.53
N LEU A 15 5.77 -6.98 -2.32
CA LEU A 15 4.70 -6.33 -3.08
C LEU A 15 5.20 -5.41 -4.20
N GLY A 16 6.47 -4.99 -4.17
CA GLY A 16 7.02 -4.00 -5.10
C GLY A 16 7.06 -2.61 -4.48
N GLU A 17 7.46 -1.63 -5.27
CA GLU A 17 7.62 -0.26 -4.77
C GLU A 17 6.31 0.36 -4.33
N LEU A 18 6.34 0.94 -3.13
CA LEU A 18 5.20 1.64 -2.53
C LEU A 18 5.68 3.01 -2.05
N PRO A 19 5.69 4.02 -2.93
CA PRO A 19 6.29 5.33 -2.59
C PRO A 19 5.60 6.06 -1.44
N GLY A 20 4.29 5.85 -1.27
CA GLY A 20 3.57 6.44 -0.13
C GLY A 20 3.86 5.75 1.20
N PHE A 21 4.36 4.52 1.17
CA PHE A 21 4.65 3.73 2.36
C PHE A 21 6.06 4.02 2.90
N THR A 22 7.06 4.04 2.03
CA THR A 22 8.44 4.34 2.40
C THR A 22 9.20 4.89 1.21
N SER A 23 10.17 5.78 1.48
CA SER A 23 11.09 6.29 0.48
C SER A 23 12.35 5.44 0.34
N LYS A 24 12.53 4.44 1.20
CA LYS A 24 13.70 3.57 1.18
C LYS A 24 13.65 2.59 0.01
N ASN A 25 14.79 2.35 -0.60
CA ASN A 25 14.94 1.37 -1.67
C ASN A 25 15.56 0.09 -1.13
N THR A 26 15.12 -1.04 -1.66
CA THR A 26 15.70 -2.33 -1.30
C THR A 26 16.93 -2.61 -2.16
N LYS A 27 17.97 -3.17 -1.53
CA LYS A 27 19.16 -3.65 -2.23
C LYS A 27 19.01 -5.10 -2.68
N ARG A 28 18.03 -5.80 -2.13
CA ARG A 28 17.79 -7.22 -2.42
C ARG A 28 16.64 -7.35 -3.40
N ALA A 29 16.89 -8.01 -4.53
CA ALA A 29 15.89 -8.16 -5.59
C ALA A 29 15.03 -9.43 -5.44
N TYR A 30 15.26 -10.23 -4.38
CA TYR A 30 14.53 -11.47 -4.16
C TYR A 30 13.51 -11.33 -3.03
N LEU A 31 12.56 -12.27 -2.99
CA LEU A 31 11.51 -12.27 -1.98
C LEU A 31 12.09 -12.41 -0.57
N PRO A 32 11.39 -11.89 0.47
CA PRO A 32 11.86 -12.01 1.84
C PRO A 32 11.73 -13.44 2.36
N GLY A 33 12.51 -13.74 3.42
CA GLY A 33 12.44 -15.00 4.09
C GLY A 33 13.56 -15.98 3.72
N GLN A 34 13.60 -17.10 4.40
CA GLN A 34 14.63 -18.12 4.25
C GLN A 34 14.68 -18.71 2.85
N HIS A 35 13.53 -18.85 2.20
CA HIS A 35 13.41 -19.45 0.88
C HIS A 35 13.36 -18.43 -0.26
N GLY A 36 13.52 -17.16 0.04
CA GLY A 36 13.44 -16.08 -0.95
C GLY A 36 14.42 -16.24 -2.11
N PRO A 37 15.74 -16.47 -1.85
CA PRO A 37 16.70 -16.60 -2.93
C PRO A 37 16.43 -17.78 -3.86
N SER A 38 15.95 -18.90 -3.34
CA SER A 38 15.63 -20.06 -4.17
C SER A 38 14.37 -19.85 -5.02
N LYS A 39 13.46 -19.00 -4.58
CA LYS A 39 12.25 -18.65 -5.33
C LYS A 39 12.49 -17.62 -6.42
N ALA A 40 13.59 -16.89 -6.35
CA ALA A 40 13.91 -15.84 -7.31
C ALA A 40 14.05 -16.37 -8.74
N ASN A 41 14.48 -17.62 -8.88
CA ASN A 41 14.69 -18.26 -10.18
C ASN A 41 13.49 -19.12 -10.65
N LYS A 42 12.41 -19.12 -9.86
CA LYS A 42 11.20 -19.88 -10.23
C LYS A 42 10.10 -18.93 -10.66
N LYS A 43 9.47 -19.21 -11.81
CA LYS A 43 8.25 -18.51 -12.20
C LYS A 43 7.17 -18.88 -11.19
N VAL A 44 6.73 -17.90 -10.43
CA VAL A 44 5.61 -18.09 -9.50
C VAL A 44 4.33 -17.79 -10.26
N SER A 45 3.59 -18.84 -10.60
CA SER A 45 2.26 -18.64 -11.12
C SER A 45 1.34 -18.32 -9.95
N THR A 46 0.81 -17.09 -9.94
CA THR A 46 -0.17 -16.68 -8.95
C THR A 46 -1.57 -16.94 -9.46
N SER A 47 -2.43 -17.51 -8.60
CA SER A 47 -3.84 -17.64 -8.90
C SER A 47 -4.50 -16.27 -9.04
N ALA A 48 -5.67 -16.20 -9.66
CA ALA A 48 -6.44 -14.95 -9.74
C ALA A 48 -6.71 -14.37 -8.34
N TYR A 49 -6.99 -15.23 -7.37
CA TYR A 49 -7.18 -14.82 -5.98
C TYR A 49 -5.91 -14.20 -5.40
N GLY A 50 -4.76 -14.84 -5.64
CA GLY A 50 -3.47 -14.33 -5.17
C GLY A 50 -3.13 -12.96 -5.75
N THR A 51 -3.41 -12.75 -7.03
CA THR A 51 -3.19 -11.46 -7.70
C THR A 51 -4.08 -10.37 -7.06
N ARG A 52 -5.36 -10.67 -6.84
CA ARG A 52 -6.29 -9.72 -6.22
C ARG A 52 -5.89 -9.40 -4.78
N LEU A 53 -5.40 -10.38 -4.04
CA LEU A 53 -4.91 -10.18 -2.68
C LEU A 53 -3.71 -9.25 -2.67
N GLN A 54 -2.76 -9.43 -3.58
CA GLN A 54 -1.58 -8.57 -3.70
C GLN A 54 -1.97 -7.14 -4.02
N GLU A 55 -2.90 -6.91 -4.95
CA GLU A 55 -3.37 -5.57 -5.30
C GLU A 55 -4.01 -4.88 -4.10
N LYS A 56 -4.84 -5.59 -3.35
CA LYS A 56 -5.46 -5.07 -2.14
C LYS A 56 -4.42 -4.69 -1.10
N GLN A 57 -3.41 -5.54 -0.88
CA GLN A 57 -2.34 -5.26 0.07
C GLN A 57 -1.48 -4.07 -0.36
N LYS A 58 -1.22 -3.90 -1.66
CA LYS A 58 -0.51 -2.72 -2.17
C LYS A 58 -1.25 -1.44 -1.83
N LEU A 59 -2.55 -1.39 -2.07
CA LEU A 59 -3.37 -0.22 -1.72
C LEU A 59 -3.32 0.04 -0.22
N ARG A 60 -3.51 -0.99 0.57
CA ARG A 60 -3.54 -0.86 2.03
C ARG A 60 -2.23 -0.30 2.58
N PHE A 61 -1.10 -0.87 2.17
CA PHE A 61 0.18 -0.41 2.68
C PHE A 61 0.60 0.93 2.10
N ASN A 62 0.36 1.16 0.81
CA ASN A 62 0.76 2.43 0.20
C ASN A 62 0.04 3.63 0.82
N TYR A 63 -1.25 3.52 1.06
CA TYR A 63 -2.03 4.61 1.67
C TYR A 63 -2.09 4.53 3.19
N GLY A 64 -1.52 3.49 3.78
CA GLY A 64 -1.44 3.36 5.24
C GLY A 64 -2.80 3.21 5.92
N VAL A 65 -3.75 2.56 5.26
CA VAL A 65 -5.08 2.32 5.83
C VAL A 65 -5.21 0.90 6.34
N SER A 66 -6.04 0.70 7.37
CA SER A 66 -6.33 -0.63 7.90
C SER A 66 -7.31 -1.37 6.98
N GLU A 67 -7.45 -2.67 7.18
CA GLU A 67 -8.44 -3.48 6.46
C GLU A 67 -9.86 -2.92 6.63
N LYS A 68 -10.18 -2.52 7.84
CA LYS A 68 -11.50 -1.97 8.18
C LYS A 68 -11.76 -0.64 7.45
N GLN A 69 -10.76 0.24 7.42
CA GLN A 69 -10.86 1.52 6.73
C GLN A 69 -10.99 1.30 5.21
N LEU A 70 -10.18 0.40 4.67
CA LEU A 70 -10.24 0.10 3.23
C LEU A 70 -11.62 -0.46 2.86
N TYR A 71 -12.16 -1.33 3.68
CA TYR A 71 -13.50 -1.89 3.46
C TYR A 71 -14.56 -0.78 3.45
N SER A 72 -14.46 0.19 4.35
CA SER A 72 -15.38 1.33 4.39
C SER A 72 -15.29 2.17 3.11
N TYR A 73 -14.08 2.40 2.61
CA TYR A 73 -13.89 3.12 1.35
C TYR A 73 -14.45 2.34 0.16
N VAL A 74 -14.30 1.02 0.13
CA VAL A 74 -14.86 0.18 -0.93
C VAL A 74 -16.39 0.27 -0.94
N LYS A 75 -17.01 0.22 0.24
CA LYS A 75 -18.46 0.39 0.35
C LYS A 75 -18.93 1.73 -0.21
N GLU A 76 -18.24 2.81 0.16
CA GLU A 76 -18.56 4.14 -0.33
C GLU A 76 -18.35 4.24 -1.84
N ALA A 77 -17.27 3.65 -2.36
CA ALA A 77 -16.98 3.65 -3.79
C ALA A 77 -18.05 2.92 -4.60
N ARG A 78 -18.61 1.83 -4.05
CA ARG A 78 -19.71 1.10 -4.70
C ARG A 78 -20.99 1.89 -4.72
N ARG A 79 -21.22 2.73 -3.72
CA ARG A 79 -22.43 3.58 -3.63
C ARG A 79 -22.39 4.69 -4.68
N LEU A 80 -21.23 5.20 -5.02
CA LEU A 80 -21.07 6.29 -5.96
C LEU A 80 -21.25 5.79 -7.41
N LYS A 81 -21.71 6.68 -8.28
CA LYS A 81 -21.87 6.39 -9.70
C LYS A 81 -20.52 6.25 -10.38
N GLY A 82 -20.42 5.32 -11.32
CA GLY A 82 -19.21 5.09 -12.10
C GLY A 82 -18.48 3.81 -11.68
N ALA A 83 -17.28 3.64 -12.20
CA ALA A 83 -16.46 2.45 -11.92
C ALA A 83 -16.00 2.45 -10.46
N THR A 84 -16.26 1.35 -9.76
CA THR A 84 -15.89 1.21 -8.34
C THR A 84 -14.40 1.42 -8.11
N GLY A 85 -13.54 0.85 -8.97
CA GLY A 85 -12.10 0.99 -8.83
C GLY A 85 -11.61 2.44 -8.91
N LEU A 86 -12.13 3.20 -9.87
CA LEU A 86 -11.79 4.61 -10.01
C LEU A 86 -12.30 5.43 -8.84
N ASN A 87 -13.51 5.14 -8.37
CA ASN A 87 -14.09 5.83 -7.22
C ASN A 87 -13.26 5.56 -5.96
N LEU A 88 -12.80 4.32 -5.78
CA LEU A 88 -11.95 3.96 -4.65
C LEU A 88 -10.64 4.73 -4.68
N LEU A 89 -9.98 4.80 -5.84
CA LEU A 89 -8.75 5.56 -5.98
C LEU A 89 -8.96 7.05 -5.67
N LYS A 90 -10.05 7.63 -6.14
CA LYS A 90 -10.40 9.02 -5.84
C LYS A 90 -10.55 9.25 -4.34
N LEU A 91 -11.25 8.37 -3.64
CA LEU A 91 -11.45 8.49 -2.19
C LEU A 91 -10.12 8.41 -1.44
N LEU A 92 -9.23 7.50 -1.83
CA LEU A 92 -7.92 7.36 -1.20
C LEU A 92 -7.02 8.57 -1.49
N GLU A 93 -7.04 9.07 -2.73
CA GLU A 93 -6.24 10.24 -3.11
C GLU A 93 -6.72 11.53 -2.44
N MET A 94 -7.98 11.62 -2.05
CA MET A 94 -8.54 12.80 -1.39
C MET A 94 -8.24 12.86 0.11
N ARG A 95 -7.58 11.84 0.68
CA ARG A 95 -7.18 11.88 2.09
C ARG A 95 -6.17 13.01 2.32
N PHE A 96 -6.32 13.70 3.46
CA PHE A 96 -5.45 14.83 3.77
C PHE A 96 -3.98 14.43 3.91
N ASP A 97 -3.71 13.27 4.51
CA ASP A 97 -2.33 12.75 4.61
C ASP A 97 -1.72 12.51 3.23
N ASN A 98 -2.50 11.96 2.29
CA ASN A 98 -2.03 11.77 0.93
C ASN A 98 -1.77 13.10 0.22
N LEU A 99 -2.63 14.10 0.43
CA LEU A 99 -2.44 15.43 -0.15
C LEU A 99 -1.14 16.06 0.31
N LEU A 100 -0.82 15.97 1.60
CA LEU A 100 0.45 16.48 2.13
C LEU A 100 1.65 15.76 1.53
N TYR A 101 1.54 14.44 1.35
CA TYR A 101 2.58 13.68 0.69
C TYR A 101 2.78 14.12 -0.76
N ARG A 102 1.69 14.27 -1.53
CA ARG A 102 1.75 14.71 -2.93
C ARG A 102 2.31 16.11 -3.10
N LEU A 103 2.05 16.99 -2.12
CA LEU A 103 2.58 18.36 -2.13
C LEU A 103 4.06 18.43 -1.73
N GLY A 104 4.65 17.32 -1.33
CA GLY A 104 6.06 17.28 -0.94
C GLY A 104 6.34 17.74 0.49
N VAL A 105 5.30 17.95 1.31
CA VAL A 105 5.45 18.35 2.72
C VAL A 105 6.07 17.22 3.55
N ALA A 106 5.79 15.98 3.17
CA ALA A 106 6.31 14.81 3.87
C ALA A 106 6.80 13.77 2.86
N PRO A 107 7.85 12.98 3.20
CA PRO A 107 8.39 11.98 2.27
C PRO A 107 7.51 10.73 2.12
N THR A 108 6.61 10.48 3.06
CA THR A 108 5.67 9.34 3.02
C THR A 108 4.32 9.75 3.56
N ILE A 109 3.31 8.93 3.30
CA ILE A 109 1.96 9.16 3.85
C ILE A 109 1.96 9.00 5.37
N GLY A 110 2.75 8.04 5.89
CA GLY A 110 2.90 7.87 7.34
C GLY A 110 3.49 9.09 8.03
N SER A 111 4.51 9.69 7.42
CA SER A 111 5.10 10.94 7.92
C SER A 111 4.10 12.09 7.86
N ALA A 112 3.33 12.19 6.77
CA ALA A 112 2.29 13.20 6.63
C ALA A 112 1.25 13.07 7.74
N ARG A 113 0.86 11.84 8.06
CA ARG A 113 -0.10 11.59 9.16
C ARG A 113 0.43 12.05 10.50
N GLN A 114 1.73 11.83 10.77
CA GLN A 114 2.34 12.33 12.00
C GLN A 114 2.31 13.85 12.07
N ILE A 115 2.55 14.54 10.98
CA ILE A 115 2.48 16.00 10.92
C ILE A 115 1.07 16.49 11.25
N ILE A 116 0.05 15.82 10.73
CA ILE A 116 -1.34 16.19 11.00
C ILE A 116 -1.72 15.99 12.47
N THR A 117 -1.27 14.90 13.07
CA THR A 117 -1.65 14.53 14.44
C THR A 117 -0.77 15.18 15.52
N HIS A 118 0.38 15.65 15.17
CA HIS A 118 1.33 16.33 16.06
C HIS A 118 1.57 17.76 15.59
#